data_a2bdde68d8438bf421a8dcb3bc448365
#
_entry.id   a2bdde68d8438bf421a8dcb3bc448365
#
_cell.length_a   1.000
_cell.length_b   1.000
_cell.length_c   1.000
_cell.angle_alpha   90.00
_cell.angle_beta   90.00
_cell.angle_gamma   90.00
#
_symmetry.space_group_name_H-M   'P 1'
#
loop_
_entity.id
_entity.type
_entity.pdbx_description
1 polymer ?
#
loop_
_entity_poly.entity_id
_entity_poly.type
_entity_poly.pdbx_seq_one_letter_code
_entity_poly.pdbx_strand_id
1 'polypeptide(L)'
;MQILVFTKLSKNSTKKYIKTIFLISMAYFYCCTTIKISPDDYETNFKVLDSPFKYIDIDIIKGTNEYIYIQITNNSLDPVKINWQNTSLNNNKIVLKKEDLTINNETRYKNKYSEFFIGPKTSFKFEAYPLKTFSKDKNNNILNLAIKYPSIFKLNITKIGIDTKKTINILITRTIKTNVTNI
;
A
#
# COMPACT_ATOMS: atom_id res chain seq x y z
N MET A 1 63.85 -18.88 -40.07
CA MET A 1 63.54 -17.52 -40.55
C MET A 1 62.06 -17.48 -40.89
N GLN A 2 61.22 -17.08 -39.90
CA GLN A 2 59.75 -16.97 -40.06
C GLN A 2 59.42 -15.50 -40.36
N ILE A 3 58.80 -15.27 -41.52
CA ILE A 3 58.37 -13.94 -41.96
C ILE A 3 57.00 -13.70 -41.38
N LEU A 4 56.92 -12.76 -40.38
CA LEU A 4 55.66 -12.24 -39.85
C LEU A 4 55.06 -11.27 -40.89
N VAL A 5 53.97 -11.72 -41.52
CA VAL A 5 53.15 -10.88 -42.41
C VAL A 5 52.16 -10.09 -41.53
N PHE A 6 52.46 -8.86 -41.20
CA PHE A 6 51.50 -7.93 -40.62
C PHE A 6 50.52 -7.48 -41.72
N THR A 7 49.32 -8.05 -41.71
CA THR A 7 48.21 -7.53 -42.51
C THR A 7 47.75 -6.18 -41.97
N LYS A 8 47.97 -5.14 -42.71
CA LYS A 8 47.52 -3.77 -42.46
C LYS A 8 46.00 -3.72 -42.59
N LEU A 9 45.27 -3.91 -41.49
CA LEU A 9 43.82 -3.67 -41.45
C LEU A 9 43.50 -2.24 -41.79
N SER A 10 42.76 -2.05 -42.88
CA SER A 10 42.36 -0.73 -43.38
C SER A 10 41.63 0.05 -42.32
N LYS A 11 42.07 1.29 -42.02
CA LYS A 11 41.49 2.25 -41.07
C LYS A 11 39.99 2.50 -41.30
N ASN A 12 39.46 2.21 -42.47
CA ASN A 12 38.04 2.36 -42.80
C ASN A 12 37.15 1.23 -42.27
N SER A 13 37.69 0.03 -42.14
CA SER A 13 36.99 -1.15 -41.62
C SER A 13 36.71 -1.00 -40.11
N THR A 14 37.73 -0.59 -39.32
CA THR A 14 37.59 -0.39 -37.89
C THR A 14 36.54 0.66 -37.49
N LYS A 15 36.46 1.79 -38.25
CA LYS A 15 35.42 2.81 -38.02
C LYS A 15 33.99 2.28 -38.25
N LYS A 16 33.83 1.40 -39.23
CA LYS A 16 32.51 0.82 -39.53
C LYS A 16 32.05 -0.16 -38.41
N TYR A 17 32.96 -0.97 -37.88
CA TYR A 17 32.67 -1.89 -36.78
C TYR A 17 32.37 -1.14 -35.48
N ILE A 18 33.10 -0.06 -35.16
CA ILE A 18 32.84 0.76 -33.96
C ILE A 18 31.46 1.39 -34.04
N LYS A 19 31.05 1.95 -35.19
CA LYS A 19 29.68 2.48 -35.35
C LYS A 19 28.59 1.43 -35.19
N THR A 20 28.81 0.22 -35.71
CA THR A 20 27.83 -0.87 -35.60
C THR A 20 27.71 -1.38 -34.15
N ILE A 21 28.81 -1.51 -33.41
CA ILE A 21 28.80 -1.89 -31.99
C ILE A 21 28.11 -0.81 -31.16
N PHE A 22 28.35 0.47 -31.45
CA PHE A 22 27.70 1.58 -30.74
C PHE A 22 26.18 1.64 -30.98
N LEU A 23 25.73 1.37 -32.20
CA LEU A 23 24.29 1.27 -32.52
C LEU A 23 23.62 0.07 -31.85
N ILE A 24 24.29 -1.06 -31.76
CA ILE A 24 23.76 -2.26 -31.06
C ILE A 24 23.69 -1.98 -29.56
N SER A 25 24.72 -1.36 -28.96
CA SER A 25 24.69 -1.01 -27.53
C SER A 25 23.58 -0.01 -27.20
N MET A 26 23.34 1.01 -28.04
CA MET A 26 22.22 1.93 -27.86
C MET A 26 20.85 1.22 -27.93
N ALA A 27 20.68 0.24 -28.84
CA ALA A 27 19.44 -0.53 -28.93
C ALA A 27 19.15 -1.32 -27.66
N TYR A 28 20.17 -1.83 -26.97
CA TYR A 28 20.00 -2.52 -25.67
C TYR A 28 19.58 -1.56 -24.54
N PHE A 29 20.01 -0.28 -24.58
CA PHE A 29 19.59 0.69 -23.55
C PHE A 29 18.14 1.19 -23.74
N TYR A 30 17.58 1.14 -24.94
CA TYR A 30 16.18 1.51 -25.20
C TYR A 30 15.17 0.43 -24.87
N CYS A 31 15.61 -0.81 -24.60
CA CYS A 31 14.72 -1.94 -24.33
C CYS A 31 14.31 -2.09 -22.86
N CYS A 32 14.82 -1.23 -21.93
CA CYS A 32 14.31 -1.14 -20.57
C CYS A 32 13.06 -0.26 -20.54
N THR A 33 11.96 -0.73 -21.10
CA THR A 33 10.64 -0.17 -20.81
C THR A 33 10.34 -0.46 -19.34
N THR A 34 10.46 0.56 -18.50
CA THR A 34 9.95 0.51 -17.13
C THR A 34 8.44 0.28 -17.21
N ILE A 35 8.00 -0.95 -16.95
CA ILE A 35 6.58 -1.26 -16.84
C ILE A 35 6.06 -0.43 -15.66
N LYS A 36 5.31 0.63 -15.96
CA LYS A 36 4.61 1.41 -14.93
C LYS A 36 3.42 0.59 -14.48
N ILE A 37 3.58 -0.10 -13.36
CA ILE A 37 2.48 -0.84 -12.71
C ILE A 37 1.55 0.20 -12.09
N SER A 38 0.30 0.25 -12.56
CA SER A 38 -0.75 1.10 -12.02
C SER A 38 -1.21 0.57 -10.65
N PRO A 39 -1.68 1.44 -9.73
CA PRO A 39 -2.34 0.99 -8.51
C PRO A 39 -3.54 0.05 -8.75
N ASP A 40 -4.18 0.12 -9.92
CA ASP A 40 -5.31 -0.72 -10.29
C ASP A 40 -4.91 -2.10 -10.81
N ASP A 41 -3.61 -2.32 -11.08
CA ASP A 41 -3.04 -3.62 -11.48
C ASP A 41 -2.86 -4.58 -10.30
N TYR A 42 -3.21 -4.15 -9.09
CA TYR A 42 -3.12 -4.99 -7.91
C TYR A 42 -4.48 -5.49 -7.45
N GLU A 43 -4.50 -6.73 -7.02
CA GLU A 43 -5.59 -7.32 -6.24
C GLU A 43 -5.23 -7.26 -4.76
N THR A 44 -6.22 -6.88 -3.94
CA THR A 44 -6.06 -6.83 -2.48
C THR A 44 -6.75 -8.04 -1.88
N ASN A 45 -5.99 -8.83 -1.13
CA ASN A 45 -6.49 -9.98 -0.39
C ASN A 45 -6.32 -9.73 1.11
N PHE A 46 -7.20 -10.28 1.94
CA PHE A 46 -7.09 -10.16 3.38
C PHE A 46 -7.46 -11.43 4.12
N LYS A 47 -6.93 -11.56 5.33
CA LYS A 47 -7.24 -12.67 6.24
C LYS A 47 -7.37 -12.12 7.65
N VAL A 48 -8.48 -12.38 8.31
CA VAL A 48 -8.62 -12.14 9.75
C VAL A 48 -7.80 -13.18 10.50
N LEU A 49 -6.86 -12.72 11.32
CA LEU A 49 -5.93 -13.59 12.05
C LEU A 49 -6.50 -14.09 13.37
N ASP A 50 -7.37 -13.31 13.99
CA ASP A 50 -8.02 -13.66 15.25
C ASP A 50 -9.35 -14.36 15.00
N SER A 51 -9.90 -14.96 16.08
CA SER A 51 -11.26 -15.50 16.03
C SER A 51 -12.25 -14.42 15.59
N PRO A 52 -13.12 -14.69 14.61
CA PRO A 52 -14.07 -13.70 14.12
C PRO A 52 -14.94 -13.17 15.26
N PHE A 53 -15.20 -11.87 15.25
CA PHE A 53 -16.16 -11.28 16.17
C PHE A 53 -17.56 -11.53 15.59
N LYS A 54 -18.32 -12.42 16.22
CA LYS A 54 -19.58 -13.02 15.72
C LYS A 54 -20.58 -12.03 15.09
N TYR A 55 -20.44 -10.76 15.43
CA TYR A 55 -21.41 -9.71 15.03
C TYR A 55 -20.84 -8.66 14.10
N ILE A 56 -19.58 -8.80 13.68
CA ILE A 56 -18.91 -7.82 12.84
C ILE A 56 -18.33 -8.52 11.62
N ASP A 57 -18.74 -8.05 10.46
CA ASP A 57 -18.07 -8.39 9.21
C ASP A 57 -17.13 -7.26 8.82
N ILE A 58 -15.96 -7.63 8.33
CA ILE A 58 -14.93 -6.70 7.87
C ILE A 58 -14.58 -7.09 6.45
N ASP A 59 -14.61 -6.12 5.57
CA ASP A 59 -14.20 -6.27 4.18
C ASP A 59 -13.13 -5.23 3.83
N ILE A 60 -12.07 -5.66 3.16
CA ILE A 60 -11.02 -4.79 2.64
C ILE A 60 -11.28 -4.60 1.15
N ILE A 61 -11.93 -3.51 0.82
CA ILE A 61 -12.39 -3.21 -0.55
C ILE A 61 -11.20 -2.95 -1.47
N LYS A 62 -10.19 -2.19 -0.98
CA LYS A 62 -9.01 -1.83 -1.77
C LYS A 62 -7.82 -1.50 -0.87
N GLY A 63 -6.64 -2.00 -1.23
CA GLY A 63 -5.36 -1.59 -0.67
C GLY A 63 -4.57 -0.79 -1.70
N THR A 64 -4.14 0.42 -1.34
CA THR A 64 -3.28 1.26 -2.18
C THR A 64 -1.92 1.47 -1.51
N ASN A 65 -1.05 2.24 -2.13
CA ASN A 65 0.20 2.64 -1.48
C ASN A 65 -0.02 3.73 -0.41
N GLU A 66 -1.17 4.42 -0.41
CA GLU A 66 -1.44 5.55 0.48
C GLU A 66 -2.43 5.20 1.59
N TYR A 67 -3.45 4.40 1.29
CA TYR A 67 -4.54 4.07 2.21
C TYR A 67 -5.08 2.65 1.97
N ILE A 68 -5.84 2.19 2.94
CA ILE A 68 -6.66 0.98 2.83
C ILE A 68 -8.12 1.39 2.91
N TYR A 69 -8.95 0.98 1.94
CA TYR A 69 -10.39 1.22 1.94
C TYR A 69 -11.09 0.03 2.58
N ILE A 70 -11.80 0.29 3.66
CA ILE A 70 -12.36 -0.73 4.56
C ILE A 70 -13.85 -0.51 4.71
N GLN A 71 -14.61 -1.61 4.75
CA GLN A 71 -15.99 -1.63 5.20
C GLN A 71 -16.09 -2.46 6.48
N ILE A 72 -16.80 -1.93 7.48
CA ILE A 72 -17.15 -2.65 8.69
C ILE A 72 -18.68 -2.69 8.78
N THR A 73 -19.24 -3.89 8.92
CA THR A 73 -20.70 -4.10 9.04
C THR A 73 -21.01 -4.62 10.44
N ASN A 74 -21.89 -3.92 11.14
CA ASN A 74 -22.42 -4.36 12.43
C ASN A 74 -23.69 -5.19 12.21
N ASN A 75 -23.58 -6.50 12.37
CA ASN A 75 -24.69 -7.46 12.24
C ASN A 75 -25.46 -7.69 13.55
N SER A 76 -25.10 -6.96 14.63
CA SER A 76 -25.80 -7.08 15.92
C SER A 76 -27.04 -6.18 15.98
N LEU A 77 -27.82 -6.36 17.03
CA LEU A 77 -28.94 -5.47 17.39
C LEU A 77 -28.50 -4.29 18.26
N ASP A 78 -27.26 -4.28 18.72
CA ASP A 78 -26.68 -3.25 19.57
C ASP A 78 -25.65 -2.43 18.79
N PRO A 79 -25.45 -1.16 19.14
CA PRO A 79 -24.36 -0.38 18.55
C PRO A 79 -22.98 -0.97 18.87
N VAL A 80 -22.06 -0.81 17.95
CA VAL A 80 -20.66 -1.17 18.12
C VAL A 80 -19.80 0.08 18.10
N LYS A 81 -18.91 0.20 19.07
CA LYS A 81 -17.98 1.31 19.19
C LYS A 81 -16.62 0.94 18.63
N ILE A 82 -16.08 1.78 17.74
CA ILE A 82 -14.70 1.70 17.27
C ILE A 82 -13.86 2.68 18.08
N ASN A 83 -12.76 2.20 18.64
CA ASN A 83 -11.78 3.04 19.31
C ASN A 83 -10.62 3.35 18.32
N TRP A 84 -10.69 4.50 17.67
CA TRP A 84 -9.69 4.92 16.69
C TRP A 84 -8.31 5.15 17.30
N GLN A 85 -8.21 5.55 18.56
CA GLN A 85 -6.92 5.80 19.23
C GLN A 85 -6.08 4.51 19.36
N ASN A 86 -6.78 3.36 19.48
CA ASN A 86 -6.17 2.04 19.60
C ASN A 86 -6.22 1.22 18.29
N THR A 87 -6.79 1.81 17.23
CA THR A 87 -6.79 1.24 15.88
C THR A 87 -5.54 1.69 15.13
N SER A 88 -4.89 0.80 14.41
CA SER A 88 -3.61 1.09 13.76
C SER A 88 -3.42 0.29 12.47
N LEU A 89 -2.56 0.80 11.60
CA LEU A 89 -2.05 0.11 10.41
C LEU A 89 -0.52 0.02 10.52
N ASN A 90 0.04 -1.19 10.55
CA ASN A 90 1.47 -1.44 10.77
C ASN A 90 1.99 -0.71 12.02
N ASN A 91 1.22 -0.74 13.12
CA ASN A 91 1.47 -0.04 14.39
C ASN A 91 1.49 1.49 14.29
N ASN A 92 1.11 2.07 13.16
CA ASN A 92 0.93 3.52 13.04
C ASN A 92 -0.53 3.88 13.30
N LYS A 93 -0.77 4.97 14.02
CA LYS A 93 -2.10 5.56 14.13
C LYS A 93 -2.65 5.86 12.74
N ILE A 94 -3.96 5.84 12.61
CA ILE A 94 -4.63 6.13 11.33
C ILE A 94 -5.47 7.39 11.42
N VAL A 95 -5.65 8.03 10.29
CA VAL A 95 -6.67 9.06 10.07
C VAL A 95 -7.62 8.62 8.97
N LEU A 96 -8.85 9.13 9.01
CA LEU A 96 -9.92 8.71 8.10
C LEU A 96 -10.08 9.64 6.88
N LYS A 97 -9.30 10.72 6.85
CA LYS A 97 -9.27 11.69 5.76
C LYS A 97 -7.84 12.10 5.46
N LYS A 98 -7.53 12.28 4.19
CA LYS A 98 -6.17 12.67 3.75
C LYS A 98 -5.73 14.02 4.33
N GLU A 99 -6.67 14.96 4.48
CA GLU A 99 -6.41 16.30 5.04
C GLU A 99 -5.93 16.22 6.50
N ASP A 100 -6.31 15.17 7.22
CA ASP A 100 -5.96 14.97 8.62
C ASP A 100 -4.54 14.46 8.84
N LEU A 101 -3.83 14.10 7.77
CA LEU A 101 -2.41 13.71 7.83
C LEU A 101 -1.50 14.84 8.35
N THR A 102 -1.96 16.07 8.30
CA THR A 102 -1.26 17.24 8.87
C THR A 102 -1.40 17.38 10.38
N ILE A 103 -2.22 16.51 11.02
CA ILE A 103 -2.38 16.52 12.47
C ILE A 103 -1.09 16.01 13.14
N ASN A 104 -0.30 16.94 13.67
CA ASN A 104 0.95 16.65 14.37
C ASN A 104 0.83 16.76 15.91
N ASN A 105 -0.36 17.11 16.41
CA ASN A 105 -0.64 17.29 17.84
C ASN A 105 -1.51 16.14 18.36
N GLU A 106 -1.02 15.43 19.37
CA GLU A 106 -1.70 14.27 19.98
C GLU A 106 -3.08 14.63 20.56
N THR A 107 -3.21 15.80 21.21
CA THR A 107 -4.49 16.25 21.79
C THR A 107 -5.52 16.49 20.69
N ARG A 108 -5.12 17.14 19.59
CA ARG A 108 -5.99 17.38 18.44
C ARG A 108 -6.44 16.08 17.79
N TYR A 109 -5.52 15.12 17.66
CA TYR A 109 -5.84 13.78 17.16
C TYR A 109 -6.87 13.08 18.07
N LYS A 110 -6.62 13.04 19.38
CA LYS A 110 -7.54 12.42 20.36
C LYS A 110 -8.93 13.02 20.33
N ASN A 111 -9.05 14.34 20.24
CA ASN A 111 -10.34 15.01 20.19
C ASN A 111 -11.12 14.68 18.91
N LYS A 112 -10.42 14.53 17.76
CA LYS A 112 -11.06 14.24 16.49
C LYS A 112 -11.39 12.76 16.29
N TYR A 113 -10.52 11.88 16.78
CA TYR A 113 -10.59 10.42 16.57
C TYR A 113 -10.79 9.67 17.89
N SER A 114 -11.69 10.15 18.76
CA SER A 114 -11.92 9.52 20.05
C SER A 114 -12.67 8.20 19.90
N GLU A 115 -13.93 8.28 19.57
CA GLU A 115 -14.84 7.14 19.50
C GLU A 115 -15.82 7.33 18.34
N PHE A 116 -16.19 6.22 17.73
CA PHE A 116 -17.15 6.21 16.65
C PHE A 116 -18.09 5.02 16.81
N PHE A 117 -19.38 5.23 16.55
CA PHE A 117 -20.40 4.20 16.72
C PHE A 117 -20.96 3.77 15.37
N ILE A 118 -20.99 2.47 15.13
CA ILE A 118 -21.71 1.85 14.02
C ILE A 118 -23.04 1.37 14.58
N GLY A 119 -24.15 1.90 14.06
CA GLY A 119 -25.50 1.52 14.49
C GLY A 119 -25.80 0.04 14.24
N PRO A 120 -26.88 -0.49 14.86
CA PRO A 120 -27.33 -1.85 14.61
C PRO A 120 -27.64 -2.06 13.12
N LYS A 121 -27.25 -3.21 12.56
CA LYS A 121 -27.53 -3.59 11.16
C LYS A 121 -27.08 -2.57 10.11
N THR A 122 -26.05 -1.78 10.41
CA THR A 122 -25.50 -0.77 9.49
C THR A 122 -24.05 -1.06 9.14
N SER A 123 -23.60 -0.49 8.03
CA SER A 123 -22.21 -0.55 7.58
C SER A 123 -21.58 0.84 7.58
N PHE A 124 -20.28 0.88 7.83
CA PHE A 124 -19.46 2.07 7.73
C PHE A 124 -18.25 1.81 6.81
N LYS A 125 -18.05 2.70 5.84
CA LYS A 125 -16.92 2.65 4.90
C LYS A 125 -15.98 3.82 5.16
N PHE A 126 -14.69 3.57 5.12
CA PHE A 126 -13.68 4.60 5.35
C PHE A 126 -12.35 4.26 4.71
N GLU A 127 -11.54 5.28 4.49
CA GLU A 127 -10.16 5.16 4.08
C GLU A 127 -9.26 5.30 5.30
N ALA A 128 -8.36 4.36 5.53
CA ALA A 128 -7.42 4.36 6.63
C ALA A 128 -6.03 4.80 6.13
N TYR A 129 -5.63 6.02 6.48
CA TYR A 129 -4.32 6.59 6.16
C TYR A 129 -3.40 6.46 7.38
N PRO A 130 -2.24 5.78 7.31
CA PRO A 130 -1.32 5.69 8.44
C PRO A 130 -0.55 7.01 8.62
N LEU A 131 -0.61 7.60 9.82
CA LEU A 131 -0.03 8.91 10.13
C LEU A 131 1.49 9.01 9.89
N LYS A 132 2.24 7.95 10.20
CA LYS A 132 3.71 7.92 10.02
C LYS A 132 4.14 7.59 8.60
N THR A 133 3.21 7.34 7.68
CA THR A 133 3.54 7.10 6.27
C THR A 133 3.95 8.40 5.57
N PHE A 134 3.67 9.52 6.19
CA PHE A 134 3.98 10.85 5.68
C PHE A 134 5.10 11.47 6.51
N SER A 135 6.32 11.35 6.06
CA SER A 135 7.43 12.19 6.54
C SER A 135 7.52 13.44 5.67
N LYS A 136 7.97 14.54 6.26
CA LYS A 136 8.31 15.75 5.53
C LYS A 136 9.77 15.70 5.11
N ASP A 137 10.06 16.09 3.89
CA ASP A 137 11.43 16.36 3.47
C ASP A 137 11.98 17.65 4.10
N LYS A 138 13.25 17.98 3.83
CA LYS A 138 13.89 19.23 4.33
C LYS A 138 13.18 20.50 3.87
N ASN A 139 12.34 20.43 2.82
CA ASN A 139 11.60 21.55 2.24
C ASN A 139 10.11 21.54 2.67
N ASN A 140 9.74 20.76 3.70
CA ASN A 140 8.36 20.59 4.17
C ASN A 140 7.40 19.88 3.18
N ASN A 141 7.90 19.31 2.08
CA ASN A 141 7.07 18.51 1.18
C ASN A 141 6.73 17.18 1.86
N ILE A 142 5.49 16.75 1.72
CA ILE A 142 5.05 15.47 2.26
C ILE A 142 5.65 14.35 1.41
N LEU A 143 6.61 13.61 1.99
CA LEU A 143 7.11 12.39 1.39
C LEU A 143 6.08 11.29 1.60
N ASN A 144 5.50 10.84 0.50
CA ASN A 144 4.53 9.76 0.48
C ASN A 144 5.26 8.43 0.68
N LEU A 145 5.42 8.02 1.94
CA LEU A 145 5.97 6.70 2.25
C LEU A 145 4.90 5.65 1.98
N ALA A 146 5.08 4.90 0.91
CA ALA A 146 4.14 3.86 0.51
C ALA A 146 3.89 2.83 1.62
N ILE A 147 2.63 2.42 1.80
CA ILE A 147 2.26 1.30 2.66
C ILE A 147 2.99 0.06 2.14
N LYS A 148 3.78 -0.58 3.02
CA LYS A 148 4.47 -1.82 2.71
C LYS A 148 3.54 -3.01 2.97
N TYR A 149 3.41 -3.88 1.99
CA TYR A 149 2.67 -5.13 2.12
C TYR A 149 3.63 -6.33 2.28
N PRO A 150 3.26 -7.36 3.05
CA PRO A 150 2.00 -7.50 3.80
C PRO A 150 1.85 -6.47 4.92
N SER A 151 0.61 -6.06 5.18
CA SER A 151 0.26 -5.08 6.22
C SER A 151 -0.64 -5.70 7.27
N ILE A 152 -0.49 -5.25 8.53
CA ILE A 152 -1.39 -5.63 9.62
C ILE A 152 -2.26 -4.42 9.98
N PHE A 153 -3.57 -4.56 9.77
CA PHE A 153 -4.57 -3.62 10.28
C PHE A 153 -5.11 -4.17 11.60
N LYS A 154 -4.91 -3.39 12.67
CA LYS A 154 -5.38 -3.71 14.01
C LYS A 154 -6.60 -2.86 14.32
N LEU A 155 -7.77 -3.48 14.38
CA LEU A 155 -9.05 -2.84 14.67
C LEU A 155 -9.43 -3.06 16.12
N ASN A 156 -9.70 -1.97 16.86
CA ASN A 156 -10.14 -2.05 18.26
C ASN A 156 -11.64 -1.72 18.37
N ILE A 157 -12.41 -2.69 18.82
CA ILE A 157 -13.88 -2.64 18.86
C ILE A 157 -14.38 -2.94 20.26
N THR A 158 -15.47 -2.29 20.65
CA THR A 158 -16.23 -2.59 21.87
C THR A 158 -17.71 -2.76 21.51
N LYS A 159 -18.31 -3.89 21.87
CA LYS A 159 -19.76 -4.05 21.80
C LYS A 159 -20.39 -3.41 23.04
N ILE A 160 -21.34 -2.50 22.81
CA ILE A 160 -22.09 -1.87 23.90
C ILE A 160 -23.10 -2.85 24.46
N GLY A 161 -23.31 -2.81 25.78
CA GLY A 161 -24.22 -3.71 26.50
C GLY A 161 -23.57 -4.98 27.06
N ILE A 162 -22.39 -5.40 26.56
CA ILE A 162 -21.65 -6.54 27.11
C ILE A 162 -20.22 -6.12 27.53
N ASP A 163 -19.84 -4.88 27.29
CA ASP A 163 -18.50 -4.27 27.53
C ASP A 163 -17.31 -5.13 27.04
N THR A 164 -17.56 -5.96 26.02
CA THR A 164 -16.54 -6.83 25.47
C THR A 164 -15.65 -6.03 24.50
N LYS A 165 -14.48 -5.65 24.97
CA LYS A 165 -13.42 -5.10 24.12
C LYS A 165 -12.75 -6.23 23.36
N LYS A 166 -12.56 -6.04 22.04
CA LYS A 166 -11.80 -6.95 21.21
C LYS A 166 -10.88 -6.20 20.26
N THR A 167 -9.67 -6.70 20.13
CA THR A 167 -8.76 -6.30 19.07
C THR A 167 -8.82 -7.37 17.99
N ILE A 168 -9.01 -6.95 16.74
CA ILE A 168 -9.04 -7.83 15.56
C ILE A 168 -7.83 -7.47 14.71
N ASN A 169 -6.96 -8.45 14.46
CA ASN A 169 -5.81 -8.29 13.57
C ASN A 169 -6.16 -8.84 12.18
N ILE A 170 -5.92 -8.04 11.15
CA ILE A 170 -6.23 -8.36 9.77
C ILE A 170 -4.95 -8.26 8.97
N LEU A 171 -4.52 -9.38 8.40
CA LEU A 171 -3.41 -9.42 7.46
C LEU A 171 -3.93 -9.01 6.08
N ILE A 172 -3.30 -8.01 5.48
CA ILE A 172 -3.64 -7.50 4.16
C ILE A 172 -2.45 -7.71 3.24
N THR A 173 -2.69 -8.32 2.09
CA THR A 173 -1.70 -8.59 1.06
C THR A 173 -2.11 -7.96 -0.26
N ARG A 174 -1.14 -7.68 -1.12
CA ARG A 174 -1.38 -7.22 -2.50
C ARG A 174 -0.60 -8.11 -3.46
N THR A 175 -1.27 -8.57 -4.48
CA THR A 175 -0.68 -9.33 -5.60
C THR A 175 -0.94 -8.60 -6.91
N ILE A 176 -0.02 -8.69 -7.84
CA ILE A 176 -0.24 -8.15 -9.20
C ILE A 176 -1.29 -9.03 -9.87
N LYS A 177 -2.31 -8.41 -10.46
CA LYS A 177 -3.27 -9.12 -11.30
C LYS A 177 -2.52 -9.72 -12.49
N THR A 178 -2.46 -11.03 -12.55
CA THR A 178 -2.01 -11.71 -13.78
C THR A 178 -3.16 -11.64 -14.79
N ASN A 179 -3.10 -10.68 -15.70
CA ASN A 179 -3.93 -10.74 -16.89
C ASN A 179 -3.46 -11.95 -17.70
N VAL A 180 -4.04 -13.11 -17.44
CA VAL A 180 -3.93 -14.25 -18.35
C VAL A 180 -4.82 -13.89 -19.54
N THR A 181 -4.30 -13.09 -20.47
CA THR A 181 -4.83 -13.07 -21.84
C THR A 181 -4.51 -14.43 -22.42
N ASN A 182 -5.45 -15.36 -22.35
CA ASN A 182 -5.45 -16.54 -23.22
C ASN A 182 -5.54 -16.01 -24.66
N ILE A 183 -4.38 -16.02 -25.35
CA ILE A 183 -4.27 -15.85 -26.79
C ILE A 183 -4.54 -17.20 -27.44
#